data_cf896235ed461875a28b2e224c47b6c6
#
_entry.id   cf896235ed461875a28b2e224c47b6c6
#
_cell.length_a   1.000
_cell.length_b   1.000
_cell.length_c   1.000
_cell.angle_alpha   90.00
_cell.angle_beta   90.00
_cell.angle_gamma   90.00
#
_symmetry.space_group_name_H-M   'P 1'
#
loop_
_entity.id
_entity.type
_entity.pdbx_description
1 polymer ?
#
loop_
_entity_poly.entity_id
_entity_poly.type
_entity_poly.pdbx_seq_one_letter_code
_entity_poly.pdbx_strand_id
1 'polypeptide(L)'
;MLVRIVLAATLGVLCIVPAARTASAPGFFVGFTEDLPKEIGAKAVRPAAALGARALRITLMWSPGRTRLSADDKVQLGRAIGAAGAMRIVLAVYADAGSKAPQDAASRSAYCTYVRKVLTRFPSVRDVALWNEPNKNRFWSPQAGAPAAYEALLARCYDVLHAAFRRVNVIGLQLGHTGNDNSVSTSPVQFIRGVGEAYRASGRTKPIFDTVGHHAYPATNDERPWRKHIGNGTIGEGDWNKLMYSLWLAFNGTAQPIPGQRGVSIWYLEDGFQTAVDSDKSAAYAGTENVAVVPAWAGGEPDAPPPLETSAAPDQGTQVLDAIRLAACQPHVGAFFNFLLADEPRLEGWQSGVLRADRSRKPSYPEFEQAIAEANDGTVACDALKGGRPSADFMPPTAPAGATGYVAGDPLRVVLSWQPSTDDASAVTYRVSRNGNLLAPTPETTFTDTAITAGQSYTYVVRAVDSAGNLSDPSATVTVVAPPAAASRLQG
;
A
#
# COMPACT_ATOMS: atom_id res chain seq x y z
N MET A 1 -48.28 17.05 -65.70
CA MET A 1 -48.31 17.13 -64.22
C MET A 1 -47.37 16.08 -63.72
N LEU A 2 -46.09 16.43 -63.52
CA LEU A 2 -45.02 15.50 -63.05
C LEU A 2 -44.88 15.64 -61.55
N VAL A 3 -45.13 14.56 -60.82
CA VAL A 3 -44.87 14.44 -59.38
C VAL A 3 -43.43 14.02 -59.23
N ARG A 4 -42.61 14.88 -58.57
CA ARG A 4 -41.24 14.56 -58.14
C ARG A 4 -41.31 13.99 -56.75
N ILE A 5 -40.94 12.72 -56.62
CA ILE A 5 -40.68 12.05 -55.28
C ILE A 5 -39.25 12.39 -54.88
N VAL A 6 -39.10 13.09 -53.78
CA VAL A 6 -37.81 13.36 -53.12
C VAL A 6 -37.59 12.25 -52.12
N LEU A 7 -36.64 11.36 -52.38
CA LEU A 7 -36.12 10.41 -51.39
C LEU A 7 -35.11 11.13 -50.47
N ALA A 8 -35.44 11.30 -49.19
CA ALA A 8 -34.49 11.74 -48.17
C ALA A 8 -33.71 10.52 -47.65
N ALA A 9 -32.44 10.46 -48.00
CA ALA A 9 -31.52 9.47 -47.43
C ALA A 9 -30.99 10.01 -46.10
N THR A 10 -31.42 9.43 -44.98
CA THR A 10 -30.83 9.67 -43.67
C THR A 10 -29.52 8.87 -43.53
N LEU A 11 -28.39 9.57 -43.67
CA LEU A 11 -27.08 9.02 -43.27
C LEU A 11 -27.03 8.95 -41.74
N GLY A 12 -27.17 7.74 -41.19
CA GLY A 12 -26.82 7.47 -39.81
C GLY A 12 -25.29 7.54 -39.62
N VAL A 13 -24.81 8.61 -39.02
CA VAL A 13 -23.42 8.69 -38.57
C VAL A 13 -23.26 7.76 -37.34
N LEU A 14 -22.71 6.58 -37.60
CA LEU A 14 -22.23 5.70 -36.51
C LEU A 14 -21.02 6.40 -35.86
N CYS A 15 -21.23 7.09 -34.72
CA CYS A 15 -20.14 7.52 -33.87
C CYS A 15 -19.52 6.27 -33.27
N ILE A 16 -18.47 5.75 -33.90
CA ILE A 16 -17.54 4.82 -33.25
C ILE A 16 -16.81 5.63 -32.20
N VAL A 17 -17.29 5.56 -30.95
CA VAL A 17 -16.54 6.03 -29.80
C VAL A 17 -15.33 5.08 -29.66
N PRO A 18 -14.09 5.54 -29.89
CA PRO A 18 -12.94 4.69 -29.63
C PRO A 18 -12.99 4.32 -28.14
N ALA A 19 -13.01 3.03 -27.86
CA ALA A 19 -12.80 2.53 -26.50
C ALA A 19 -11.51 3.18 -25.98
N ALA A 20 -11.62 4.04 -24.97
CA ALA A 20 -10.48 4.64 -24.32
C ALA A 20 -9.63 3.49 -23.76
N ARG A 21 -8.55 3.15 -24.45
CA ARG A 21 -7.50 2.32 -23.89
C ARG A 21 -6.92 3.13 -22.72
N THR A 22 -7.32 2.80 -21.50
CA THR A 22 -6.70 3.35 -20.31
C THR A 22 -5.36 2.66 -20.14
N ALA A 23 -4.33 3.26 -20.75
CA ALA A 23 -2.95 2.91 -20.52
C ALA A 23 -2.60 3.08 -19.05
N SER A 24 -1.66 2.28 -18.55
CA SER A 24 -0.98 2.51 -17.27
C SER A 24 -0.57 3.97 -17.10
N ALA A 25 -0.47 4.45 -15.87
CA ALA A 25 -0.08 5.83 -15.59
C ALA A 25 1.18 6.23 -16.38
N PRO A 26 1.19 7.35 -17.10
CA PRO A 26 2.35 7.76 -17.87
C PRO A 26 3.59 7.83 -16.99
N GLY A 27 4.64 7.04 -17.32
CA GLY A 27 5.88 7.01 -16.58
C GLY A 27 5.96 5.99 -15.45
N PHE A 28 4.98 5.09 -15.29
CA PHE A 28 5.08 3.95 -14.37
C PHE A 28 6.29 3.06 -14.73
N PHE A 29 6.98 2.57 -13.71
CA PHE A 29 8.12 1.67 -13.90
C PHE A 29 8.22 0.63 -12.80
N VAL A 30 8.83 -0.51 -13.14
CA VAL A 30 9.11 -1.61 -12.22
C VAL A 30 10.58 -1.65 -11.89
N GLY A 31 10.89 -1.92 -10.63
CA GLY A 31 12.25 -2.09 -10.10
C GLY A 31 12.35 -3.26 -9.13
N PHE A 32 13.55 -3.45 -8.61
CA PHE A 32 13.85 -4.40 -7.54
C PHE A 32 14.54 -3.69 -6.39
N THR A 33 14.20 -4.05 -5.16
CA THR A 33 15.01 -3.76 -3.98
C THR A 33 16.08 -4.85 -3.87
N GLU A 34 17.36 -4.46 -3.98
CA GLU A 34 18.43 -5.44 -4.04
C GLU A 34 19.78 -4.80 -3.70
N ASP A 35 20.48 -5.39 -2.75
CA ASP A 35 21.78 -4.91 -2.28
C ASP A 35 23.01 -5.65 -2.87
N LEU A 36 22.83 -6.81 -3.49
CA LEU A 36 23.87 -7.56 -4.16
C LEU A 36 24.72 -6.75 -5.17
N PRO A 37 24.17 -5.73 -5.87
CA PRO A 37 24.99 -4.87 -6.73
C PRO A 37 26.16 -4.18 -6.01
N LYS A 38 26.07 -3.95 -4.73
CA LYS A 38 27.15 -3.38 -3.89
C LYS A 38 28.34 -4.33 -3.78
N GLU A 39 28.09 -5.64 -3.83
CA GLU A 39 29.09 -6.70 -3.64
C GLU A 39 29.66 -7.20 -4.97
N ILE A 40 28.79 -7.57 -5.92
CA ILE A 40 29.15 -8.27 -7.14
C ILE A 40 28.86 -7.48 -8.43
N GLY A 41 28.43 -6.23 -8.30
CA GLY A 41 28.26 -5.29 -9.42
C GLY A 41 27.33 -5.80 -10.52
N ALA A 42 27.80 -5.73 -11.77
CA ALA A 42 27.00 -6.06 -12.94
C ALA A 42 26.44 -7.50 -12.95
N LYS A 43 27.06 -8.45 -12.23
CA LYS A 43 26.54 -9.81 -12.14
C LYS A 43 25.19 -9.87 -11.41
N ALA A 44 24.96 -8.95 -10.45
CA ALA A 44 23.68 -8.82 -9.77
C ALA A 44 22.64 -8.06 -10.60
N VAL A 45 23.07 -7.07 -11.39
CA VAL A 45 22.16 -6.20 -12.16
C VAL A 45 21.61 -6.86 -13.43
N ARG A 46 22.42 -7.68 -14.10
CA ARG A 46 22.06 -8.30 -15.40
C ARG A 46 20.70 -8.99 -15.42
N PRO A 47 20.31 -9.80 -14.39
CA PRO A 47 19.00 -10.45 -14.40
C PRO A 47 17.85 -9.44 -14.34
N ALA A 48 17.96 -8.37 -13.54
CA ALA A 48 16.95 -7.31 -13.50
C ALA A 48 16.83 -6.60 -14.85
N ALA A 49 17.96 -6.32 -15.50
CA ALA A 49 17.98 -5.74 -16.85
C ALA A 49 17.35 -6.67 -17.90
N ALA A 50 17.62 -7.97 -17.82
CA ALA A 50 17.04 -8.96 -18.71
C ALA A 50 15.51 -9.06 -18.58
N LEU A 51 14.98 -8.86 -17.37
CA LEU A 51 13.55 -8.75 -17.12
C LEU A 51 12.93 -7.43 -17.60
N GLY A 52 13.74 -6.45 -18.03
CA GLY A 52 13.24 -5.14 -18.42
C GLY A 52 13.00 -4.18 -17.25
N ALA A 53 13.49 -4.49 -16.05
CA ALA A 53 13.38 -3.59 -14.90
C ALA A 53 14.08 -2.25 -15.19
N ARG A 54 13.49 -1.15 -14.74
CA ARG A 54 13.98 0.22 -14.99
C ARG A 54 14.63 0.87 -13.78
N ALA A 55 14.56 0.25 -12.61
CA ALA A 55 15.09 0.79 -11.38
C ALA A 55 15.65 -0.28 -10.44
N LEU A 56 16.57 0.17 -9.58
CA LEU A 56 17.06 -0.58 -8.42
C LEU A 56 16.95 0.31 -7.18
N ARG A 57 16.37 -0.20 -6.11
CA ARG A 57 16.42 0.39 -4.78
C ARG A 57 17.54 -0.30 -4.00
N ILE A 58 18.52 0.47 -3.58
CA ILE A 58 19.67 0.01 -2.78
C ILE A 58 19.70 0.71 -1.44
N THR A 59 20.25 0.06 -0.42
CA THR A 59 20.33 0.61 0.93
C THR A 59 21.68 1.23 1.25
N LEU A 60 21.68 2.19 2.15
CA LEU A 60 22.90 2.77 2.72
C LEU A 60 22.71 2.98 4.21
N MET A 61 23.51 2.30 5.01
CA MET A 61 23.44 2.38 6.46
C MET A 61 24.08 3.64 7.01
N TRP A 62 23.28 4.41 7.75
CA TRP A 62 23.75 5.56 8.51
C TRP A 62 23.97 5.20 9.98
N SER A 63 24.87 5.92 10.64
CA SER A 63 25.10 5.80 12.10
C SER A 63 25.04 7.19 12.75
N PRO A 64 24.57 7.31 13.99
CA PRO A 64 24.47 8.57 14.70
C PRO A 64 25.77 9.38 14.68
N GLY A 65 25.64 10.69 14.43
CA GLY A 65 26.77 11.62 14.34
C GLY A 65 27.55 11.59 13.02
N ARG A 66 27.29 10.62 12.15
CA ARG A 66 28.00 10.46 10.88
C ARG A 66 27.53 11.48 9.86
N THR A 67 28.50 12.26 9.31
CA THR A 67 28.22 13.31 8.29
C THR A 67 28.94 13.07 6.96
N ARG A 68 29.71 11.97 6.83
CA ARG A 68 30.48 11.62 5.63
C ARG A 68 30.46 10.11 5.37
N LEU A 69 30.55 9.72 4.09
CA LEU A 69 30.70 8.32 3.71
C LEU A 69 32.06 7.76 4.17
N SER A 70 32.06 6.47 4.55
CA SER A 70 33.29 5.70 4.73
C SER A 70 33.98 5.42 3.38
N ALA A 71 35.16 4.86 3.43
CA ALA A 71 35.82 4.34 2.22
C ALA A 71 35.00 3.21 1.60
N ASP A 72 34.51 2.27 2.43
CA ASP A 72 33.72 1.13 2.00
C ASP A 72 32.37 1.53 1.37
N ASP A 73 31.63 2.48 1.97
CA ASP A 73 30.40 2.99 1.34
C ASP A 73 30.66 3.55 -0.06
N LYS A 74 31.76 4.30 -0.23
CA LYS A 74 32.12 4.87 -1.55
C LYS A 74 32.40 3.79 -2.58
N VAL A 75 33.07 2.71 -2.18
CA VAL A 75 33.39 1.58 -3.06
C VAL A 75 32.12 0.80 -3.41
N GLN A 76 31.32 0.44 -2.39
CA GLN A 76 30.11 -0.34 -2.57
C GLN A 76 29.05 0.41 -3.39
N LEU A 77 28.75 1.67 -3.03
CA LEU A 77 27.82 2.49 -3.82
C LEU A 77 28.34 2.77 -5.21
N GLY A 78 29.63 3.07 -5.35
CA GLY A 78 30.25 3.29 -6.66
C GLY A 78 30.12 2.08 -7.58
N ARG A 79 30.27 0.87 -7.03
CA ARG A 79 30.10 -0.39 -7.76
C ARG A 79 28.65 -0.61 -8.17
N ALA A 80 27.69 -0.44 -7.25
CA ALA A 80 26.27 -0.61 -7.52
C ALA A 80 25.74 0.40 -8.55
N ILE A 81 26.08 1.69 -8.38
CA ILE A 81 25.65 2.77 -9.28
C ILE A 81 26.29 2.61 -10.66
N GLY A 82 27.59 2.27 -10.72
CA GLY A 82 28.28 2.00 -11.99
C GLY A 82 27.72 0.77 -12.71
N ALA A 83 27.31 -0.25 -11.98
CA ALA A 83 26.70 -1.45 -12.53
C ALA A 83 25.26 -1.25 -13.04
N ALA A 84 24.51 -0.34 -12.43
CA ALA A 84 23.13 -0.07 -12.79
C ALA A 84 22.95 0.47 -14.21
N GLY A 85 23.98 1.10 -14.78
CA GLY A 85 23.93 1.62 -16.14
C GLY A 85 22.86 2.69 -16.32
N ALA A 86 21.86 2.41 -17.17
CA ALA A 86 20.72 3.29 -17.42
C ALA A 86 19.59 3.15 -16.39
N MET A 87 19.63 2.16 -15.51
CA MET A 87 18.61 1.99 -14.48
C MET A 87 18.62 3.14 -13.48
N ARG A 88 17.46 3.56 -13.08
CA ARG A 88 17.24 4.54 -12.01
C ARG A 88 17.67 3.95 -10.67
N ILE A 89 18.44 4.70 -9.89
CA ILE A 89 18.80 4.31 -8.53
C ILE A 89 17.93 5.06 -7.53
N VAL A 90 17.22 4.30 -6.70
CA VAL A 90 16.56 4.80 -5.50
C VAL A 90 17.42 4.44 -4.30
N LEU A 91 17.97 5.43 -3.64
CA LEU A 91 18.84 5.22 -2.48
C LEU A 91 18.07 5.35 -1.18
N ALA A 92 17.88 4.25 -0.46
CA ALA A 92 17.30 4.25 0.87
C ALA A 92 18.39 4.43 1.93
N VAL A 93 18.29 5.50 2.73
CA VAL A 93 19.27 5.81 3.78
C VAL A 93 18.61 5.66 5.14
N TYR A 94 19.11 4.74 5.98
CA TYR A 94 18.58 4.51 7.32
C TYR A 94 19.61 3.83 8.22
N ALA A 95 19.26 3.48 9.46
CA ALA A 95 20.12 2.75 10.38
C ALA A 95 19.58 1.33 10.64
N ASP A 96 20.45 0.46 11.06
CA ASP A 96 20.19 -0.96 11.34
C ASP A 96 19.35 -1.21 12.63
N ALA A 97 19.14 -0.17 13.45
CA ALA A 97 18.35 -0.26 14.68
C ALA A 97 17.54 1.01 14.92
N GLY A 98 16.33 0.84 15.44
CA GLY A 98 15.41 1.95 15.72
C GLY A 98 15.92 2.95 16.76
N SER A 99 16.73 2.50 17.72
CA SER A 99 17.38 3.38 18.73
C SER A 99 18.38 4.37 18.12
N LYS A 100 18.80 4.16 16.88
CA LYS A 100 19.70 5.04 16.13
C LYS A 100 18.97 6.08 15.31
N ALA A 101 17.63 6.14 15.35
CA ALA A 101 16.86 7.11 14.60
C ALA A 101 17.20 8.55 15.00
N PRO A 102 17.24 9.50 14.04
CA PRO A 102 17.65 10.89 14.30
C PRO A 102 16.50 11.69 14.92
N GLN A 103 16.31 11.55 16.24
CA GLN A 103 15.16 12.09 16.97
C GLN A 103 15.30 13.56 17.41
N ASP A 104 16.52 14.04 17.58
CA ASP A 104 16.81 15.43 17.99
C ASP A 104 17.32 16.27 16.81
N ALA A 105 17.39 17.60 17.00
CA ALA A 105 17.78 18.54 15.95
C ALA A 105 19.22 18.34 15.47
N ALA A 106 20.15 17.93 16.33
CA ALA A 106 21.55 17.72 15.99
C ALA A 106 21.71 16.45 15.14
N SER A 107 21.08 15.34 15.57
CA SER A 107 21.11 14.07 14.83
C SER A 107 20.41 14.18 13.48
N ARG A 108 19.26 14.89 13.37
CA ARG A 108 18.61 15.21 12.10
C ARG A 108 19.52 16.03 11.17
N SER A 109 20.20 17.02 11.71
CA SER A 109 21.15 17.85 10.92
C SER A 109 22.36 17.04 10.43
N ALA A 110 22.89 16.14 11.26
CA ALA A 110 23.97 15.23 10.87
C ALA A 110 23.52 14.26 9.77
N TYR A 111 22.35 13.65 9.91
CA TYR A 111 21.75 12.75 8.91
C TYR A 111 21.55 13.45 7.56
N CYS A 112 20.86 14.60 7.53
CA CYS A 112 20.61 15.33 6.28
C CYS A 112 21.91 15.83 5.64
N THR A 113 22.91 16.19 6.43
CA THR A 113 24.28 16.53 5.94
C THR A 113 24.94 15.30 5.30
N TYR A 114 24.80 14.12 5.93
CA TYR A 114 25.31 12.87 5.38
C TYR A 114 24.66 12.58 4.03
N VAL A 115 23.34 12.59 3.93
CA VAL A 115 22.60 12.35 2.67
C VAL A 115 23.04 13.35 1.59
N ARG A 116 23.14 14.64 1.92
CA ARG A 116 23.64 15.67 0.98
C ARG A 116 25.04 15.32 0.45
N LYS A 117 25.96 14.86 1.30
CA LYS A 117 27.33 14.47 0.90
C LYS A 117 27.33 13.22 0.01
N VAL A 118 26.41 12.26 0.26
CA VAL A 118 26.21 11.11 -0.62
C VAL A 118 25.82 11.56 -2.01
N LEU A 119 24.77 12.37 -2.15
CA LEU A 119 24.29 12.87 -3.44
C LEU A 119 25.31 13.76 -4.15
N THR A 120 26.09 14.55 -3.40
CA THR A 120 27.21 15.31 -3.97
C THR A 120 28.27 14.38 -4.59
N ARG A 121 28.55 13.25 -3.96
CA ARG A 121 29.52 12.26 -4.45
C ARG A 121 29.01 11.44 -5.62
N PHE A 122 27.69 11.20 -5.66
CA PHE A 122 27.01 10.39 -6.68
C PHE A 122 25.88 11.20 -7.35
N PRO A 123 26.18 12.15 -8.22
CA PRO A 123 25.20 13.10 -8.77
C PRO A 123 24.22 12.46 -9.75
N SER A 124 24.45 11.23 -10.19
CA SER A 124 23.49 10.44 -10.97
C SER A 124 22.30 9.93 -10.11
N VAL A 125 22.49 9.79 -8.80
CA VAL A 125 21.42 9.43 -7.86
C VAL A 125 20.59 10.68 -7.57
N ARG A 126 19.32 10.63 -7.93
CA ARG A 126 18.37 11.73 -7.74
C ARG A 126 17.26 11.39 -6.77
N ASP A 127 16.96 10.10 -6.62
CA ASP A 127 15.88 9.58 -5.80
C ASP A 127 16.46 9.09 -4.48
N VAL A 128 16.05 9.74 -3.40
CA VAL A 128 16.49 9.38 -2.06
C VAL A 128 15.31 9.16 -1.14
N ALA A 129 15.25 7.97 -0.63
CA ALA A 129 14.26 7.52 0.33
C ALA A 129 14.80 7.77 1.74
N LEU A 130 14.14 8.68 2.46
CA LEU A 130 14.60 9.14 3.78
C LEU A 130 14.03 8.26 4.89
N TRP A 131 14.90 7.46 5.48
CA TRP A 131 14.62 6.45 6.48
C TRP A 131 13.94 5.20 5.89
N ASN A 132 13.56 4.24 6.77
CA ASN A 132 12.85 3.00 6.42
C ASN A 132 11.86 2.67 7.54
N GLU A 133 10.63 2.36 7.21
CA GLU A 133 9.53 1.96 8.12
C GLU A 133 9.54 2.64 9.49
N PRO A 134 9.48 3.97 9.57
CA PRO A 134 9.52 4.68 10.85
C PRO A 134 8.32 4.36 11.76
N ASN A 135 7.32 3.67 11.24
CA ASN A 135 6.18 3.15 12.00
C ASN A 135 6.46 1.80 12.71
N LYS A 136 7.68 1.28 12.65
CA LYS A 136 8.14 0.05 13.33
C LYS A 136 9.27 0.36 14.29
N ASN A 137 9.24 -0.17 15.53
CA ASN A 137 10.29 0.08 16.51
C ASN A 137 11.64 -0.51 16.10
N ARG A 138 11.67 -1.50 15.22
CA ARG A 138 12.89 -2.01 14.60
C ARG A 138 13.70 -0.89 13.94
N PHE A 139 13.02 0.06 13.32
CA PHE A 139 13.65 1.13 12.55
C PHE A 139 13.52 2.52 13.21
N TRP A 140 12.55 2.71 14.11
CA TRP A 140 12.37 3.96 14.86
C TRP A 140 11.88 3.66 16.28
N SER A 141 12.69 3.89 17.28
CA SER A 141 12.37 3.62 18.70
C SER A 141 12.75 4.80 19.58
N PRO A 142 11.85 5.24 20.49
CA PRO A 142 10.51 4.72 20.74
C PRO A 142 9.50 5.10 19.66
N GLN A 143 8.37 4.37 19.60
CA GLN A 143 7.25 4.72 18.72
C GLN A 143 6.45 5.94 19.22
N ALA A 144 6.44 6.17 20.53
CA ALA A 144 5.85 7.38 21.12
C ALA A 144 6.53 8.63 20.56
N GLY A 145 5.77 9.51 19.89
CA GLY A 145 6.30 10.72 19.26
C GLY A 145 7.04 10.49 17.93
N ALA A 146 7.15 9.26 17.45
CA ALA A 146 7.83 8.95 16.20
C ALA A 146 7.28 9.72 14.98
N PRO A 147 5.96 9.88 14.78
CA PRO A 147 5.43 10.64 13.64
C PRO A 147 5.93 12.10 13.61
N ALA A 148 5.93 12.79 14.75
CA ALA A 148 6.38 14.18 14.84
C ALA A 148 7.90 14.32 14.67
N ALA A 149 8.68 13.41 15.25
CA ALA A 149 10.13 13.40 15.09
C ALA A 149 10.55 13.07 13.65
N TYR A 150 9.79 12.20 12.96
CA TYR A 150 10.00 11.87 11.57
C TYR A 150 9.58 13.01 10.63
N GLU A 151 8.46 13.68 10.89
CA GLU A 151 8.09 14.91 10.17
C GLU A 151 9.23 15.92 10.21
N ALA A 152 9.78 16.21 11.39
CA ALA A 152 10.88 17.15 11.56
C ALA A 152 12.18 16.69 10.83
N LEU A 153 12.42 15.39 10.69
CA LEU A 153 13.49 14.84 9.86
C LEU A 153 13.24 15.14 8.38
N LEU A 154 12.05 14.84 7.88
CA LEU A 154 11.67 15.08 6.49
C LEU A 154 11.78 16.57 6.16
N ALA A 155 11.21 17.44 6.98
CA ALA A 155 11.25 18.89 6.80
C ALA A 155 12.69 19.41 6.71
N ARG A 156 13.55 18.98 7.63
CA ARG A 156 14.97 19.38 7.64
C ARG A 156 15.72 18.89 6.41
N CYS A 157 15.54 17.62 6.04
CA CYS A 157 16.23 17.05 4.88
C CYS A 157 15.72 17.66 3.58
N TYR A 158 14.41 17.87 3.44
CA TYR A 158 13.83 18.53 2.27
C TYR A 158 14.52 19.87 1.99
N ASP A 159 14.60 20.72 3.01
CA ASP A 159 15.23 22.04 2.88
C ASP A 159 16.71 21.95 2.50
N VAL A 160 17.48 21.05 3.14
CA VAL A 160 18.91 20.86 2.88
C VAL A 160 19.18 20.33 1.47
N LEU A 161 18.35 19.39 1.02
CA LEU A 161 18.54 18.73 -0.26
C LEU A 161 18.08 19.61 -1.42
N HIS A 162 16.91 20.23 -1.34
CA HIS A 162 16.43 21.16 -2.39
C HIS A 162 17.25 22.44 -2.50
N ALA A 163 17.88 22.90 -1.41
CA ALA A 163 18.85 23.99 -1.49
C ALA A 163 20.13 23.62 -2.26
N ALA A 164 20.49 22.33 -2.27
CA ALA A 164 21.73 21.85 -2.91
C ALA A 164 21.51 21.26 -4.32
N PHE A 165 20.34 20.68 -4.59
CA PHE A 165 20.09 19.91 -5.81
C PHE A 165 18.73 20.25 -6.43
N ARG A 166 18.73 20.79 -7.66
CA ARG A 166 17.51 21.22 -8.37
C ARG A 166 16.59 20.05 -8.81
N ARG A 167 17.11 18.84 -8.90
CA ARG A 167 16.40 17.67 -9.46
C ARG A 167 16.37 16.50 -8.48
N VAL A 168 16.55 16.76 -7.18
CA VAL A 168 16.41 15.72 -6.19
C VAL A 168 14.92 15.38 -6.04
N ASN A 169 14.64 14.10 -5.89
CA ASN A 169 13.34 13.58 -5.50
C ASN A 169 13.45 13.02 -4.08
N VAL A 170 12.86 13.71 -3.14
CA VAL A 170 12.80 13.30 -1.74
C VAL A 170 11.61 12.39 -1.55
N ILE A 171 11.87 11.12 -1.27
CA ILE A 171 10.83 10.13 -1.00
C ILE A 171 10.63 10.04 0.51
N GLY A 172 9.44 10.42 0.96
CA GLY A 172 9.03 10.37 2.37
C GLY A 172 8.08 9.22 2.66
N LEU A 173 7.76 9.06 3.93
CA LEU A 173 6.91 8.05 4.54
C LEU A 173 7.56 6.65 4.53
N GLN A 174 7.51 5.87 3.47
CA GLN A 174 8.06 4.50 3.39
C GLN A 174 7.59 3.63 4.57
N LEU A 175 6.29 3.63 4.81
CA LEU A 175 5.69 2.94 5.95
C LEU A 175 5.52 1.46 5.66
N GLY A 176 5.80 0.63 6.65
CA GLY A 176 5.37 -0.77 6.63
C GLY A 176 3.84 -0.85 6.67
N HIS A 177 3.27 -1.79 5.94
CA HIS A 177 1.83 -1.94 5.67
C HIS A 177 0.96 -2.14 6.93
N THR A 178 1.51 -2.66 8.03
CA THR A 178 0.78 -2.98 9.28
C THR A 178 1.30 -2.19 10.48
N GLY A 179 0.56 -2.23 11.59
CA GLY A 179 0.96 -1.76 12.90
C GLY A 179 -0.15 -1.99 13.93
N ASN A 180 0.25 -2.15 15.20
CA ASN A 180 -0.66 -2.50 16.29
C ASN A 180 -1.01 -1.30 17.19
N ASP A 181 -0.58 -0.08 16.82
CA ASP A 181 -0.78 1.17 17.56
C ASP A 181 -0.35 1.07 19.04
N ASN A 182 0.84 0.52 19.25
CA ASN A 182 1.46 0.30 20.55
C ASN A 182 2.96 0.67 20.55
N SER A 183 3.70 0.30 21.58
CA SER A 183 5.14 0.59 21.69
C SER A 183 6.01 -0.13 20.65
N VAL A 184 5.48 -1.16 19.98
CA VAL A 184 6.21 -1.95 18.97
C VAL A 184 6.01 -1.40 17.58
N SER A 185 4.80 -0.95 17.26
CA SER A 185 4.48 -0.44 15.94
C SER A 185 3.26 0.47 15.96
N THR A 186 3.26 1.43 15.06
CA THR A 186 2.11 2.30 14.76
C THR A 186 1.55 1.89 13.38
N SER A 187 0.23 1.79 13.25
CA SER A 187 -0.39 1.53 11.94
C SER A 187 -0.08 2.66 10.95
N PRO A 188 0.06 2.37 9.65
CA PRO A 188 0.35 3.41 8.68
C PRO A 188 -0.70 4.52 8.68
N VAL A 189 -1.98 4.23 8.89
CA VAL A 189 -3.06 5.22 9.01
C VAL A 189 -2.77 6.20 10.16
N GLN A 190 -2.48 5.70 11.35
CA GLN A 190 -2.20 6.54 12.52
C GLN A 190 -0.86 7.27 12.38
N PHE A 191 0.14 6.64 11.77
CA PHE A 191 1.43 7.28 11.54
C PHE A 191 1.33 8.45 10.57
N ILE A 192 0.63 8.30 9.43
CA ILE A 192 0.36 9.37 8.46
C ILE A 192 -0.40 10.52 9.13
N ARG A 193 -1.43 10.19 9.93
CA ARG A 193 -2.19 11.17 10.71
C ARG A 193 -1.27 11.98 11.62
N GLY A 194 -0.43 11.32 12.41
CA GLY A 194 0.50 11.99 13.33
C GLY A 194 1.55 12.85 12.62
N VAL A 195 2.03 12.44 11.44
CA VAL A 195 2.91 13.27 10.59
C VAL A 195 2.16 14.52 10.12
N GLY A 196 0.90 14.38 9.68
CA GLY A 196 0.06 15.51 9.27
C GLY A 196 -0.24 16.49 10.41
N GLU A 197 -0.54 15.99 11.60
CA GLU A 197 -0.74 16.78 12.81
C GLU A 197 0.52 17.60 13.15
N ALA A 198 1.70 16.95 13.13
CA ALA A 198 2.98 17.62 13.36
C ALA A 198 3.29 18.67 12.29
N TYR A 199 3.05 18.36 11.02
CA TYR A 199 3.23 19.30 9.91
C TYR A 199 2.36 20.56 10.09
N ARG A 200 1.09 20.40 10.43
CA ARG A 200 0.18 21.53 10.70
C ARG A 200 0.64 22.36 11.92
N ALA A 201 1.03 21.68 12.99
CA ALA A 201 1.51 22.34 14.22
C ALA A 201 2.82 23.11 14.01
N SER A 202 3.67 22.69 13.06
CA SER A 202 4.93 23.38 12.74
C SER A 202 4.73 24.70 12.00
N GLY A 203 3.54 24.98 11.46
CA GLY A 203 3.27 26.17 10.64
C GLY A 203 4.04 26.20 9.32
N ARG A 204 4.58 25.06 8.87
CA ARG A 204 5.41 24.98 7.68
C ARG A 204 4.63 25.31 6.40
N THR A 205 5.28 26.09 5.51
CA THR A 205 4.73 26.53 4.22
C THR A 205 5.46 25.94 3.01
N LYS A 206 6.29 24.89 3.23
CA LYS A 206 7.03 24.16 2.18
C LYS A 206 6.75 22.67 2.29
N PRO A 207 6.82 21.90 1.20
CA PRO A 207 6.70 20.45 1.26
C PRO A 207 7.77 19.80 2.16
N ILE A 208 7.52 18.53 2.53
CA ILE A 208 8.47 17.69 3.26
C ILE A 208 8.90 16.44 2.44
N PHE A 209 8.20 16.17 1.34
CA PHE A 209 8.56 15.15 0.35
C PHE A 209 8.02 15.52 -1.04
N ASP A 210 8.61 14.91 -2.09
CA ASP A 210 8.19 15.01 -3.49
C ASP A 210 7.44 13.74 -3.93
N THR A 211 7.69 12.61 -3.27
CA THR A 211 7.10 11.30 -3.58
C THR A 211 6.71 10.61 -2.27
N VAL A 212 5.57 9.96 -2.27
CA VAL A 212 5.12 9.08 -1.18
C VAL A 212 5.70 7.69 -1.40
N GLY A 213 6.56 7.23 -0.51
CA GLY A 213 6.98 5.84 -0.44
C GLY A 213 6.02 5.03 0.43
N HIS A 214 5.77 3.78 0.05
CA HIS A 214 5.00 2.83 0.84
C HIS A 214 5.50 1.41 0.58
N HIS A 215 5.50 0.55 1.62
CA HIS A 215 5.79 -0.87 1.50
C HIS A 215 4.47 -1.60 1.54
N ALA A 216 4.00 -2.02 0.35
CA ALA A 216 2.61 -2.41 0.13
C ALA A 216 2.35 -3.92 0.31
N TYR A 217 3.20 -4.59 1.09
CA TYR A 217 3.10 -6.05 1.31
C TYR A 217 1.68 -6.50 1.67
N PRO A 218 1.29 -7.72 1.28
CA PRO A 218 0.11 -8.38 1.82
C PRO A 218 0.29 -8.66 3.32
N ALA A 219 -0.81 -8.83 4.06
CA ALA A 219 -0.75 -9.17 5.48
C ALA A 219 -0.20 -10.59 5.72
N THR A 220 -0.42 -11.50 4.77
CA THR A 220 0.16 -12.84 4.71
C THR A 220 0.57 -13.18 3.28
N ASN A 221 1.52 -14.09 3.07
CA ASN A 221 2.02 -14.42 1.73
C ASN A 221 0.97 -15.08 0.81
N ASP A 222 -0.12 -15.60 1.36
CA ASP A 222 -1.24 -16.17 0.62
C ASP A 222 -2.39 -15.18 0.35
N GLU A 223 -2.25 -13.94 0.78
CA GLU A 223 -3.24 -12.91 0.56
C GLU A 223 -3.11 -12.30 -0.84
N ARG A 224 -4.25 -12.04 -1.48
CA ARG A 224 -4.28 -11.47 -2.82
C ARG A 224 -3.91 -9.99 -2.83
N PRO A 225 -3.20 -9.47 -3.85
CA PRO A 225 -2.80 -8.06 -3.93
C PRO A 225 -3.96 -7.07 -3.80
N TRP A 226 -5.14 -7.41 -4.31
CA TRP A 226 -6.34 -6.56 -4.26
C TRP A 226 -7.13 -6.64 -2.96
N ARG A 227 -6.68 -7.43 -1.98
CA ARG A 227 -7.38 -7.55 -0.69
C ARG A 227 -7.48 -6.20 0.01
N LYS A 228 -8.69 -5.86 0.46
CA LYS A 228 -8.96 -4.64 1.24
C LYS A 228 -9.07 -4.96 2.72
N HIS A 229 -8.34 -4.22 3.55
CA HIS A 229 -8.33 -4.35 5.01
C HIS A 229 -9.30 -3.34 5.64
N ILE A 230 -10.60 -3.53 5.41
CA ILE A 230 -11.63 -2.58 5.84
C ILE A 230 -11.76 -2.62 7.37
N GLY A 231 -11.69 -1.44 8.01
CA GLY A 231 -11.95 -1.27 9.45
C GLY A 231 -10.73 -1.42 10.36
N ASN A 232 -9.54 -1.61 9.80
CA ASN A 232 -8.29 -1.59 10.55
C ASN A 232 -7.26 -0.62 9.94
N GLY A 233 -6.11 -0.46 10.60
CA GLY A 233 -5.05 0.47 10.18
C GLY A 233 -4.07 -0.07 9.13
N THR A 234 -4.25 -1.29 8.63
CA THR A 234 -3.40 -1.91 7.60
C THR A 234 -3.62 -1.21 6.25
N ILE A 235 -2.53 -0.96 5.53
CA ILE A 235 -2.53 -0.46 4.16
C ILE A 235 -1.67 -1.41 3.33
N GLY A 236 -2.26 -2.43 2.74
CA GLY A 236 -1.66 -3.26 1.70
C GLY A 236 -1.87 -2.62 0.32
N GLU A 237 -1.48 -3.31 -0.74
CA GLU A 237 -1.59 -2.79 -2.10
C GLU A 237 -3.06 -2.53 -2.51
N GLY A 238 -3.97 -3.41 -2.10
CA GLY A 238 -5.42 -3.27 -2.33
C GLY A 238 -6.09 -2.11 -1.60
N ASP A 239 -5.41 -1.49 -0.61
CA ASP A 239 -5.92 -0.38 0.20
C ASP A 239 -5.50 1.00 -0.33
N TRP A 240 -5.25 1.16 -1.61
CA TRP A 240 -4.85 2.43 -2.24
C TRP A 240 -5.76 3.60 -1.82
N ASN A 241 -7.06 3.38 -1.82
CA ASN A 241 -8.05 4.38 -1.41
C ASN A 241 -7.86 4.82 0.05
N LYS A 242 -7.56 3.89 0.95
CA LYS A 242 -7.26 4.18 2.36
C LYS A 242 -5.97 4.98 2.52
N LEU A 243 -4.92 4.66 1.73
CA LEU A 243 -3.69 5.45 1.69
C LEU A 243 -3.97 6.88 1.24
N MET A 244 -4.69 7.04 0.13
CA MET A 244 -5.07 8.35 -0.40
C MET A 244 -5.89 9.17 0.58
N TYR A 245 -6.89 8.57 1.23
CA TYR A 245 -7.70 9.26 2.23
C TYR A 245 -6.89 9.67 3.46
N SER A 246 -5.98 8.81 3.92
CA SER A 246 -5.07 9.14 5.03
C SER A 246 -4.17 10.32 4.69
N LEU A 247 -3.62 10.36 3.48
CA LEU A 247 -2.80 11.48 2.99
C LEU A 247 -3.63 12.76 2.83
N TRP A 248 -4.86 12.65 2.34
CA TRP A 248 -5.77 13.77 2.22
C TRP A 248 -6.10 14.37 3.60
N LEU A 249 -6.46 13.55 4.58
CA LEU A 249 -6.70 14.01 5.96
C LEU A 249 -5.47 14.71 6.56
N ALA A 250 -4.28 14.15 6.32
CA ALA A 250 -3.04 14.71 6.85
C ALA A 250 -2.68 16.05 6.23
N PHE A 251 -2.85 16.22 4.92
CA PHE A 251 -2.21 17.34 4.19
C PHE A 251 -3.17 18.25 3.41
N ASN A 252 -4.47 17.91 3.28
CA ASN A 252 -5.41 18.78 2.58
C ASN A 252 -5.44 20.20 3.18
N GLY A 253 -5.41 21.20 2.32
CA GLY A 253 -5.36 22.62 2.74
C GLY A 253 -4.01 23.06 3.31
N THR A 254 -2.94 22.26 3.16
CA THR A 254 -1.56 22.62 3.55
C THR A 254 -0.68 22.89 2.33
N ALA A 255 0.60 23.25 2.57
CA ALA A 255 1.56 23.42 1.49
C ALA A 255 2.19 22.09 1.00
N GLN A 256 1.97 20.97 1.70
CA GLN A 256 2.38 19.65 1.24
C GLN A 256 1.35 19.11 0.22
N PRO A 257 1.71 18.97 -1.06
CA PRO A 257 0.82 18.34 -2.02
C PRO A 257 0.69 16.85 -1.78
N ILE A 258 -0.48 16.29 -2.10
CA ILE A 258 -0.76 14.86 -2.05
C ILE A 258 -0.62 14.23 -3.46
N PRO A 259 -0.59 12.89 -3.60
CA PRO A 259 -0.52 12.25 -4.90
C PRO A 259 -1.60 12.76 -5.86
N GLY A 260 -1.19 13.00 -7.12
CA GLY A 260 -2.02 13.67 -8.14
C GLY A 260 -1.89 15.19 -8.16
N GLN A 261 -1.31 15.81 -7.14
CA GLN A 261 -1.07 17.24 -7.09
C GLN A 261 0.42 17.56 -7.31
N ARG A 262 0.72 18.57 -8.14
CA ARG A 262 2.09 19.08 -8.39
C ARG A 262 3.13 18.00 -8.70
N GLY A 263 2.71 16.89 -9.33
CA GLY A 263 3.60 15.80 -9.71
C GLY A 263 3.95 14.82 -8.61
N VAL A 264 3.37 14.94 -7.41
CA VAL A 264 3.53 13.93 -6.35
C VAL A 264 2.87 12.62 -6.79
N SER A 265 3.60 11.52 -6.61
CA SER A 265 3.13 10.16 -6.90
C SER A 265 3.39 9.23 -5.71
N ILE A 266 2.78 8.04 -5.74
CA ILE A 266 3.04 6.95 -4.81
C ILE A 266 4.04 5.99 -5.47
N TRP A 267 5.05 5.55 -4.74
CA TRP A 267 5.93 4.48 -5.13
C TRP A 267 5.85 3.34 -4.11
N TYR A 268 5.45 2.17 -4.55
CA TYR A 268 5.54 0.96 -3.76
C TYR A 268 6.99 0.48 -3.78
N LEU A 269 7.73 0.82 -2.71
CA LEU A 269 9.19 0.64 -2.65
C LEU A 269 9.60 -0.76 -2.21
N GLU A 270 8.68 -1.49 -1.63
CA GLU A 270 8.81 -2.89 -1.29
C GLU A 270 7.44 -3.56 -1.36
N ASP A 271 7.39 -4.66 -2.08
CA ASP A 271 6.32 -5.65 -2.10
C ASP A 271 6.90 -7.00 -2.51
N GLY A 272 6.25 -8.10 -2.15
CA GLY A 272 6.74 -9.42 -2.53
C GLY A 272 6.08 -10.55 -1.74
N PHE A 273 6.13 -11.74 -2.32
CA PHE A 273 5.50 -12.95 -1.82
C PHE A 273 6.57 -14.01 -1.58
N GLN A 274 6.75 -14.44 -0.32
CA GLN A 274 7.79 -15.39 0.04
C GLN A 274 7.39 -16.81 -0.35
N THR A 275 8.34 -17.54 -0.93
CA THR A 275 8.11 -18.88 -1.47
C THR A 275 8.80 -19.96 -0.66
N ALA A 276 8.20 -21.14 -0.65
CA ALA A 276 8.88 -22.36 -0.24
C ALA A 276 10.12 -22.61 -1.11
N VAL A 277 11.15 -23.20 -0.51
CA VAL A 277 12.35 -23.62 -1.23
C VAL A 277 12.13 -25.00 -1.83
N ASP A 278 12.41 -25.16 -3.14
CA ASP A 278 12.36 -26.44 -3.82
C ASP A 278 13.39 -27.41 -3.19
N SER A 279 13.00 -28.67 -3.00
CA SER A 279 13.81 -29.66 -2.29
C SER A 279 15.19 -29.90 -2.93
N ASP A 280 15.28 -29.84 -4.26
CA ASP A 280 16.52 -29.96 -5.04
C ASP A 280 17.43 -28.71 -4.96
N LYS A 281 16.92 -27.61 -4.39
CA LYS A 281 17.61 -26.34 -4.21
C LYS A 281 17.98 -26.04 -2.76
N SER A 282 17.58 -26.90 -1.83
CA SER A 282 17.77 -26.70 -0.39
C SER A 282 19.22 -26.47 0.02
N ALA A 283 20.21 -27.01 -0.73
CA ALA A 283 21.62 -26.80 -0.46
C ALA A 283 22.10 -25.34 -0.59
N ALA A 284 21.33 -24.47 -1.26
CA ALA A 284 21.61 -23.05 -1.38
C ALA A 284 21.12 -22.21 -0.20
N TYR A 285 20.39 -22.82 0.75
CA TYR A 285 19.76 -22.17 1.87
C TYR A 285 20.21 -22.76 3.19
N ALA A 286 20.13 -21.97 4.26
CA ALA A 286 20.45 -22.38 5.62
C ALA A 286 19.44 -21.76 6.61
N GLY A 287 19.31 -22.38 7.79
CA GLY A 287 18.41 -21.90 8.84
C GLY A 287 17.05 -22.57 8.78
N THR A 288 16.05 -21.92 9.37
CA THR A 288 14.68 -22.45 9.48
C THR A 288 13.68 -21.42 9.02
N GLU A 289 12.70 -21.85 8.21
CA GLU A 289 11.58 -21.01 7.78
C GLU A 289 10.77 -20.51 8.98
N ASN A 290 10.47 -19.23 9.02
CA ASN A 290 9.81 -18.58 10.15
C ASN A 290 8.48 -17.89 9.78
N VAL A 291 8.03 -18.01 8.52
CA VAL A 291 6.76 -17.47 8.02
C VAL A 291 6.02 -18.52 7.20
N ALA A 292 4.72 -18.31 7.01
CA ALA A 292 3.97 -19.08 6.02
C ALA A 292 4.39 -18.65 4.61
N VAL A 293 4.71 -19.62 3.76
CA VAL A 293 5.21 -19.41 2.41
C VAL A 293 4.25 -20.03 1.38
N VAL A 294 4.31 -19.53 0.15
CA VAL A 294 3.53 -20.03 -0.98
C VAL A 294 4.43 -20.78 -1.98
N PRO A 295 3.90 -21.60 -2.88
CA PRO A 295 4.67 -22.12 -4.01
C PRO A 295 5.18 -21.00 -4.90
N ALA A 296 6.32 -21.17 -5.54
CA ALA A 296 6.76 -20.23 -6.57
C ALA A 296 5.82 -20.25 -7.78
N TRP A 297 5.31 -21.43 -8.15
CA TRP A 297 4.33 -21.64 -9.20
C TRP A 297 3.53 -22.91 -8.92
N ALA A 298 2.21 -22.85 -9.05
CA ALA A 298 1.29 -23.97 -8.82
C ALA A 298 0.43 -24.32 -10.06
N GLY A 299 0.80 -23.81 -11.24
CA GLY A 299 0.07 -24.07 -12.49
C GLY A 299 -0.92 -22.95 -12.84
N GLY A 300 -0.85 -21.83 -12.16
CA GLY A 300 -1.74 -20.68 -12.34
C GLY A 300 -3.09 -20.87 -11.65
N GLU A 301 -3.79 -19.76 -11.49
CA GLU A 301 -5.17 -19.79 -11.02
C GLU A 301 -6.12 -19.98 -12.18
N PRO A 302 -7.23 -20.72 -11.98
CA PRO A 302 -8.31 -20.72 -12.95
C PRO A 302 -8.81 -19.29 -13.14
N ASP A 303 -9.15 -18.92 -14.38
CA ASP A 303 -9.73 -17.63 -14.78
C ASP A 303 -11.17 -17.46 -14.21
N ALA A 304 -11.29 -17.43 -12.89
CA ALA A 304 -12.56 -17.22 -12.23
C ALA A 304 -12.71 -15.74 -11.86
N PRO A 305 -13.80 -15.08 -12.27
CA PRO A 305 -14.05 -13.69 -11.86
C PRO A 305 -14.33 -13.58 -10.35
N PRO A 306 -14.02 -12.44 -9.70
CA PRO A 306 -14.45 -12.18 -8.33
C PRO A 306 -15.99 -12.34 -8.20
N PRO A 307 -16.53 -12.82 -7.07
CA PRO A 307 -15.90 -12.86 -5.74
C PRO A 307 -15.39 -14.24 -5.32
N LEU A 308 -15.16 -15.15 -6.24
CA LEU A 308 -14.73 -16.49 -5.89
C LEU A 308 -13.27 -16.44 -5.42
N GLU A 309 -13.08 -16.50 -4.12
CA GLU A 309 -11.83 -17.01 -3.54
C GLU A 309 -11.71 -18.44 -4.06
N THR A 310 -10.92 -18.62 -5.11
CA THR A 310 -10.70 -19.94 -5.67
C THR A 310 -10.01 -20.80 -4.63
N SER A 311 -10.38 -22.06 -4.55
CA SER A 311 -9.79 -23.06 -3.64
C SER A 311 -8.32 -23.40 -3.98
N ALA A 312 -7.77 -22.84 -5.06
CA ALA A 312 -6.37 -22.97 -5.40
C ALA A 312 -5.52 -22.07 -4.51
N ALA A 313 -4.52 -22.66 -3.85
CA ALA A 313 -3.55 -21.88 -3.09
C ALA A 313 -2.85 -20.87 -4.02
N PRO A 314 -2.69 -19.62 -3.59
CA PRO A 314 -1.94 -18.62 -4.37
C PRO A 314 -0.49 -19.08 -4.54
N ASP A 315 0.10 -18.70 -5.67
CA ASP A 315 1.52 -18.84 -5.91
C ASP A 315 2.17 -17.48 -6.18
N GLN A 316 3.50 -17.40 -6.06
CA GLN A 316 4.23 -16.15 -6.25
C GLN A 316 4.04 -15.59 -7.67
N GLY A 317 4.07 -16.46 -8.69
CA GLY A 317 3.98 -16.03 -10.08
C GLY A 317 2.67 -15.27 -10.36
N THR A 318 1.54 -15.90 -10.02
CA THR A 318 0.23 -15.28 -10.16
C THR A 318 0.10 -14.00 -9.35
N GLN A 319 0.55 -14.02 -8.08
CA GLN A 319 0.41 -12.86 -7.21
C GLN A 319 1.26 -11.67 -7.65
N VAL A 320 2.50 -11.88 -8.10
CA VAL A 320 3.34 -10.78 -8.58
C VAL A 320 2.87 -10.21 -9.90
N LEU A 321 2.33 -11.07 -10.79
CA LEU A 321 1.70 -10.62 -12.03
C LEU A 321 0.50 -9.70 -11.73
N ASP A 322 -0.36 -10.12 -10.81
CA ASP A 322 -1.52 -9.35 -10.39
C ASP A 322 -1.13 -8.07 -9.62
N ALA A 323 -0.10 -8.11 -8.76
CA ALA A 323 0.39 -6.95 -8.02
C ALA A 323 0.95 -5.87 -8.96
N ILE A 324 1.86 -6.21 -9.86
CA ILE A 324 2.42 -5.24 -10.82
C ILE A 324 1.32 -4.63 -11.70
N ARG A 325 0.36 -5.43 -12.15
CA ARG A 325 -0.79 -4.96 -12.92
C ARG A 325 -1.69 -4.02 -12.11
N LEU A 326 -1.97 -4.38 -10.85
CA LEU A 326 -2.78 -3.57 -9.95
C LEU A 326 -2.10 -2.21 -9.71
N ALA A 327 -0.82 -2.20 -9.33
CA ALA A 327 -0.05 -0.99 -9.13
C ALA A 327 -0.04 -0.08 -10.37
N ALA A 328 0.16 -0.66 -11.57
CA ALA A 328 0.15 0.08 -12.83
C ALA A 328 -1.20 0.72 -13.15
N CYS A 329 -2.30 0.15 -12.64
CA CYS A 329 -3.67 0.63 -12.86
C CYS A 329 -4.18 1.56 -11.75
N GLN A 330 -3.51 1.64 -10.61
CA GLN A 330 -3.90 2.51 -9.51
C GLN A 330 -3.56 3.98 -9.84
N PRO A 331 -4.48 4.92 -9.62
CA PRO A 331 -4.24 6.33 -9.88
C PRO A 331 -3.03 6.85 -9.10
N HIS A 332 -2.17 7.62 -9.75
CA HIS A 332 -1.01 8.29 -9.16
C HIS A 332 0.07 7.35 -8.60
N VAL A 333 0.01 6.05 -8.86
CA VAL A 333 1.11 5.12 -8.57
C VAL A 333 2.12 5.20 -9.72
N GLY A 334 3.37 5.52 -9.40
CA GLY A 334 4.43 5.75 -10.38
C GLY A 334 5.49 4.65 -10.42
N ALA A 335 5.55 3.77 -9.41
CA ALA A 335 6.52 2.71 -9.37
C ALA A 335 6.11 1.54 -8.47
N PHE A 336 6.61 0.36 -8.84
CA PHE A 336 6.53 -0.87 -8.04
C PHE A 336 7.93 -1.49 -7.93
N PHE A 337 8.34 -1.88 -6.72
CA PHE A 337 9.61 -2.54 -6.46
C PHE A 337 9.36 -3.88 -5.78
N ASN A 338 9.73 -4.98 -6.48
CA ASN A 338 9.72 -6.29 -5.83
C ASN A 338 10.89 -6.41 -4.84
N PHE A 339 10.60 -6.92 -3.69
CA PHE A 339 11.58 -7.25 -2.65
C PHE A 339 11.75 -8.77 -2.58
N LEU A 340 12.78 -9.40 -3.13
CA LEU A 340 14.03 -8.98 -3.70
C LEU A 340 14.15 -9.33 -5.21
N LEU A 341 15.35 -9.18 -5.80
CA LEU A 341 15.70 -9.78 -7.09
C LEU A 341 16.10 -11.25 -6.91
N ALA A 342 16.95 -11.53 -5.93
CA ALA A 342 17.36 -12.88 -5.56
C ALA A 342 17.05 -13.14 -4.08
N ASP A 343 16.66 -14.37 -3.77
CA ASP A 343 16.41 -14.79 -2.40
C ASP A 343 17.63 -14.60 -1.50
N GLU A 344 17.39 -14.25 -0.25
CA GLU A 344 18.42 -14.37 0.78
C GLU A 344 18.69 -15.86 1.06
N PRO A 345 19.98 -16.23 1.30
CA PRO A 345 20.34 -17.62 1.55
C PRO A 345 19.95 -18.13 2.94
N ARG A 346 19.50 -17.25 3.82
CA ARG A 346 18.97 -17.61 5.14
C ARG A 346 17.46 -17.66 5.11
N LEU A 347 16.87 -18.77 5.57
CA LEU A 347 15.42 -18.97 5.59
C LEU A 347 14.69 -18.04 6.57
N GLU A 348 15.38 -17.49 7.58
CA GLU A 348 14.83 -16.45 8.43
C GLU A 348 14.81 -15.06 7.77
N GLY A 349 15.39 -14.95 6.57
CA GLY A 349 15.35 -13.75 5.72
C GLY A 349 14.18 -13.76 4.76
N TRP A 350 14.44 -13.34 3.52
CA TRP A 350 13.38 -13.16 2.53
C TRP A 350 13.60 -14.02 1.28
N GLN A 351 12.62 -14.88 0.95
CA GLN A 351 12.59 -15.74 -0.22
C GLN A 351 11.57 -15.24 -1.26
N SER A 352 11.43 -13.92 -1.40
CA SER A 352 10.51 -13.28 -2.35
C SER A 352 11.14 -12.87 -3.69
N GLY A 353 12.39 -13.26 -3.92
CA GLY A 353 13.10 -13.01 -5.17
C GLY A 353 12.50 -13.75 -6.36
N VAL A 354 12.76 -13.26 -7.57
CA VAL A 354 12.50 -13.95 -8.84
C VAL A 354 13.57 -15.00 -9.15
N LEU A 355 14.73 -14.87 -8.50
CA LEU A 355 15.82 -15.83 -8.52
C LEU A 355 15.98 -16.48 -7.15
N ARG A 356 16.42 -17.72 -7.13
CA ARG A 356 16.85 -18.42 -5.93
C ARG A 356 18.17 -17.87 -5.38
N ALA A 357 18.56 -18.27 -4.18
CA ALA A 357 19.83 -17.86 -3.57
C ALA A 357 21.06 -18.27 -4.42
N ASP A 358 20.99 -19.39 -5.16
CA ASP A 358 22.01 -19.81 -6.16
C ASP A 358 21.93 -19.03 -7.47
N ARG A 359 20.98 -18.09 -7.59
CA ARG A 359 20.66 -17.25 -8.76
C ARG A 359 20.07 -18.01 -9.95
N SER A 360 19.67 -19.25 -9.80
CA SER A 360 18.81 -19.91 -10.76
C SER A 360 17.42 -19.28 -10.77
N ARG A 361 16.74 -19.32 -11.94
CA ARG A 361 15.38 -18.77 -12.08
C ARG A 361 14.41 -19.63 -11.29
N LYS A 362 13.47 -18.96 -10.59
CA LYS A 362 12.30 -19.63 -10.02
C LYS A 362 11.29 -19.97 -11.12
N PRO A 363 10.36 -20.89 -10.88
CA PRO A 363 9.25 -21.18 -11.80
C PRO A 363 8.36 -19.96 -12.09
N SER A 364 8.30 -18.98 -11.19
CA SER A 364 7.59 -17.69 -11.34
C SER A 364 8.27 -16.67 -12.26
N TYR A 365 9.44 -16.97 -12.81
CA TYR A 365 10.19 -16.02 -13.64
C TYR A 365 9.42 -15.51 -14.87
N PRO A 366 8.67 -16.35 -15.61
CA PRO A 366 7.88 -15.89 -16.77
C PRO A 366 6.81 -14.85 -16.41
N GLU A 367 6.17 -14.97 -15.25
CA GLU A 367 5.13 -14.06 -14.79
C GLU A 367 5.72 -12.69 -14.44
N PHE A 368 6.90 -12.64 -13.83
CA PHE A 368 7.65 -11.40 -13.64
C PHE A 368 8.00 -10.74 -14.98
N GLU A 369 8.52 -11.53 -15.95
CA GLU A 369 8.88 -11.04 -17.28
C GLU A 369 7.65 -10.46 -18.00
N GLN A 370 6.53 -11.17 -17.97
CA GLN A 370 5.26 -10.72 -18.55
C GLN A 370 4.76 -9.42 -17.90
N ALA A 371 4.67 -9.37 -16.57
CA ALA A 371 4.17 -8.21 -15.85
C ALA A 371 5.01 -6.95 -16.11
N ILE A 372 6.34 -7.10 -16.10
CA ILE A 372 7.26 -6.00 -16.36
C ILE A 372 7.16 -5.52 -17.82
N ALA A 373 7.02 -6.42 -18.77
CA ALA A 373 6.83 -6.07 -20.17
C ALA A 373 5.52 -5.31 -20.38
N GLU A 374 4.39 -5.82 -19.87
CA GLU A 374 3.08 -5.14 -19.95
C GLU A 374 3.13 -3.74 -19.32
N ALA A 375 3.76 -3.60 -18.16
CA ALA A 375 3.92 -2.32 -17.48
C ALA A 375 4.78 -1.34 -18.28
N ASN A 376 5.88 -1.82 -18.87
CA ASN A 376 6.79 -1.02 -19.67
C ASN A 376 6.16 -0.51 -20.97
N ASP A 377 5.32 -1.34 -21.61
CA ASP A 377 4.66 -1.08 -22.88
C ASP A 377 3.33 -0.33 -22.70
N GLY A 378 2.86 -0.16 -21.44
CA GLY A 378 1.59 0.47 -21.14
C GLY A 378 0.39 -0.35 -21.64
N THR A 379 0.52 -1.68 -21.70
CA THR A 379 -0.49 -2.59 -22.24
C THR A 379 -1.30 -3.32 -21.17
N VAL A 380 -1.11 -2.98 -19.90
CA VAL A 380 -1.89 -3.57 -18.80
C VAL A 380 -3.39 -3.32 -19.00
N ALA A 381 -4.17 -4.41 -19.02
CA ALA A 381 -5.63 -4.35 -19.20
C ALA A 381 -6.33 -4.07 -17.86
N CYS A 382 -6.41 -2.80 -17.47
CA CYS A 382 -6.94 -2.41 -16.16
C CYS A 382 -8.40 -2.82 -15.91
N ASP A 383 -9.20 -2.97 -16.96
CA ASP A 383 -10.60 -3.40 -16.85
C ASP A 383 -10.74 -4.93 -16.67
N ALA A 384 -9.66 -5.68 -16.89
CA ALA A 384 -9.62 -7.14 -16.78
C ALA A 384 -8.88 -7.63 -15.51
N LEU A 385 -8.60 -6.75 -14.56
CA LEU A 385 -7.96 -7.15 -13.30
C LEU A 385 -8.89 -8.06 -12.49
N LYS A 386 -8.34 -9.13 -11.91
CA LYS A 386 -9.10 -10.07 -11.07
C LYS A 386 -9.76 -9.42 -9.86
N GLY A 387 -9.10 -8.44 -9.23
CA GLY A 387 -9.66 -7.64 -8.14
C GLY A 387 -10.63 -6.52 -8.59
N GLY A 388 -10.91 -6.43 -9.90
CA GLY A 388 -11.64 -5.33 -10.50
C GLY A 388 -10.76 -4.10 -10.73
N ARG A 389 -11.23 -3.19 -11.60
CA ARG A 389 -10.53 -1.93 -11.87
C ARG A 389 -10.43 -1.07 -10.61
N PRO A 390 -9.23 -0.56 -10.22
CA PRO A 390 -9.11 0.36 -9.12
C PRO A 390 -9.96 1.62 -9.33
N SER A 391 -10.77 1.98 -8.34
CA SER A 391 -11.51 3.24 -8.34
C SER A 391 -10.55 4.39 -8.07
N ALA A 392 -10.82 5.56 -8.66
CA ALA A 392 -10.15 6.80 -8.30
C ALA A 392 -10.76 7.45 -7.05
N ASP A 393 -11.88 6.93 -6.59
CA ASP A 393 -12.58 7.39 -5.41
C ASP A 393 -11.89 6.90 -4.13
N PHE A 394 -11.57 7.84 -3.25
CA PHE A 394 -10.98 7.59 -1.94
C PHE A 394 -11.69 8.32 -0.80
N MET A 395 -12.77 9.04 -1.12
CA MET A 395 -13.55 9.75 -0.10
C MET A 395 -14.60 8.81 0.49
N PRO A 396 -14.69 8.70 1.81
CA PRO A 396 -15.72 7.87 2.41
C PRO A 396 -17.09 8.55 2.41
N PRO A 397 -18.17 7.76 2.41
CA PRO A 397 -19.51 8.28 2.61
C PRO A 397 -19.68 9.05 3.92
N THR A 398 -20.72 9.84 4.04
CA THR A 398 -21.11 10.46 5.31
C THR A 398 -21.47 9.39 6.34
N ALA A 399 -21.17 9.66 7.63
CA ALA A 399 -21.56 8.77 8.71
C ALA A 399 -23.09 8.61 8.79
N PRO A 400 -23.63 7.39 9.07
CA PRO A 400 -25.04 7.19 9.28
C PRO A 400 -25.52 8.02 10.49
N ALA A 401 -26.44 8.97 10.26
CA ALA A 401 -26.95 9.87 11.28
C ALA A 401 -28.25 9.33 11.89
N GLY A 402 -28.60 9.78 13.10
CA GLY A 402 -29.85 9.49 13.74
C GLY A 402 -30.12 7.98 14.02
N ALA A 403 -29.04 7.22 14.25
CA ALA A 403 -29.12 5.79 14.52
C ALA A 403 -29.93 5.56 15.82
N THR A 404 -30.98 4.74 15.75
CA THR A 404 -31.83 4.34 16.85
C THR A 404 -32.07 2.84 16.81
N GLY A 405 -32.53 2.28 17.94
CA GLY A 405 -32.89 0.87 18.01
C GLY A 405 -33.90 0.59 19.15
N TYR A 406 -34.68 -0.42 18.93
CA TYR A 406 -35.64 -0.90 19.95
C TYR A 406 -35.75 -2.42 19.89
N VAL A 407 -36.22 -3.00 21.00
CA VAL A 407 -36.55 -4.42 21.07
C VAL A 407 -37.98 -4.63 20.63
N ALA A 408 -38.20 -5.51 19.66
CA ALA A 408 -39.51 -6.00 19.27
C ALA A 408 -39.76 -7.39 19.91
N GLY A 409 -41.00 -7.65 20.30
CA GLY A 409 -41.39 -8.95 20.86
C GLY A 409 -41.61 -10.01 19.77
N ASP A 410 -42.18 -11.08 20.09
CA ASP A 410 -42.46 -12.34 19.42
C ASP A 410 -42.32 -12.39 17.87
N PRO A 411 -41.25 -12.93 17.33
CA PRO A 411 -40.05 -13.38 18.04
C PRO A 411 -39.19 -12.21 18.53
N LEU A 412 -38.44 -12.43 19.63
CA LEU A 412 -37.57 -11.43 20.23
C LEU A 412 -36.49 -11.01 19.23
N ARG A 413 -36.39 -9.70 18.94
CA ARG A 413 -35.42 -9.12 17.98
C ARG A 413 -35.14 -7.67 18.31
N VAL A 414 -33.97 -7.18 17.88
CA VAL A 414 -33.66 -5.75 17.83
C VAL A 414 -33.89 -5.24 16.42
N VAL A 415 -34.60 -4.12 16.31
CA VAL A 415 -34.78 -3.39 15.06
C VAL A 415 -34.01 -2.08 15.17
N LEU A 416 -33.08 -1.86 14.24
CA LEU A 416 -32.26 -0.65 14.09
C LEU A 416 -32.79 0.16 12.90
N SER A 417 -32.67 1.49 12.98
CA SER A 417 -32.90 2.40 11.88
C SER A 417 -31.94 3.61 11.94
N TRP A 418 -31.62 4.18 10.78
CA TRP A 418 -30.76 5.36 10.65
C TRP A 418 -31.16 6.18 9.43
N GLN A 419 -30.59 7.40 9.31
CA GLN A 419 -30.76 8.24 8.13
C GLN A 419 -29.80 7.78 7.02
N PRO A 420 -30.20 7.89 5.74
CA PRO A 420 -29.33 7.56 4.62
C PRO A 420 -28.02 8.34 4.66
N SER A 421 -26.92 7.63 4.41
CA SER A 421 -25.62 8.26 4.12
C SER A 421 -25.58 8.71 2.66
N THR A 422 -24.78 9.74 2.39
CA THR A 422 -24.50 10.24 1.04
C THR A 422 -23.04 10.03 0.70
N ASP A 423 -22.78 9.82 -0.58
CA ASP A 423 -21.46 9.70 -1.17
C ASP A 423 -21.38 10.54 -2.45
N ASP A 424 -20.19 10.99 -2.85
CA ASP A 424 -20.02 11.84 -4.01
C ASP A 424 -19.87 11.06 -5.33
N ALA A 425 -19.55 9.77 -5.25
CA ALA A 425 -19.21 8.95 -6.41
C ALA A 425 -20.08 7.71 -6.59
N SER A 426 -20.73 7.17 -5.56
CA SER A 426 -21.35 5.84 -5.66
C SER A 426 -22.52 5.55 -4.73
N ALA A 427 -23.18 4.40 -4.96
CA ALA A 427 -24.18 3.85 -4.07
C ALA A 427 -23.54 3.37 -2.75
N VAL A 428 -24.29 3.53 -1.65
CA VAL A 428 -23.86 3.22 -0.30
C VAL A 428 -24.54 1.96 0.21
N THR A 429 -23.75 1.10 0.88
CA THR A 429 -24.24 -0.03 1.69
C THR A 429 -23.83 0.18 3.15
N TYR A 430 -24.40 -0.60 4.08
CA TYR A 430 -24.15 -0.43 5.50
C TYR A 430 -23.60 -1.70 6.13
N ARG A 431 -22.66 -1.52 7.05
CA ARG A 431 -22.11 -2.54 7.93
C ARG A 431 -22.56 -2.27 9.34
N VAL A 432 -23.29 -3.22 9.90
CA VAL A 432 -23.77 -3.18 11.29
C VAL A 432 -22.86 -4.05 12.14
N SER A 433 -22.41 -3.54 13.27
CA SER A 433 -21.70 -4.33 14.28
C SER A 433 -22.51 -4.40 15.58
N ARG A 434 -22.50 -5.58 16.22
CA ARG A 434 -23.07 -5.83 17.55
C ARG A 434 -21.93 -6.18 18.52
N ASN A 435 -21.79 -5.43 19.59
CA ASN A 435 -20.73 -5.63 20.59
C ASN A 435 -19.34 -5.74 19.96
N GLY A 436 -19.08 -4.94 18.91
CA GLY A 436 -17.83 -4.95 18.14
C GLY A 436 -17.73 -6.01 17.04
N ASN A 437 -18.63 -7.01 17.01
CA ASN A 437 -18.63 -8.05 15.98
C ASN A 437 -19.50 -7.65 14.78
N LEU A 438 -18.94 -7.79 13.58
CA LEU A 438 -19.63 -7.46 12.34
C LEU A 438 -20.77 -8.46 12.08
N LEU A 439 -21.94 -7.92 11.69
CA LEU A 439 -23.09 -8.65 11.20
C LEU A 439 -23.16 -8.62 9.67
N ALA A 440 -24.20 -9.23 9.09
CA ALA A 440 -24.40 -9.18 7.63
C ALA A 440 -24.56 -7.73 7.15
N PRO A 441 -23.99 -7.36 5.97
CA PRO A 441 -24.21 -6.04 5.38
C PRO A 441 -25.66 -5.89 4.88
N THR A 442 -26.12 -4.63 4.76
CA THR A 442 -27.45 -4.30 4.22
C THR A 442 -27.38 -3.07 3.32
N PRO A 443 -28.09 -3.01 2.19
CA PRO A 443 -28.28 -1.77 1.44
C PRO A 443 -29.36 -0.87 2.05
N GLU A 444 -30.16 -1.40 2.98
CA GLU A 444 -31.27 -0.68 3.58
C GLU A 444 -30.82 0.20 4.74
N THR A 445 -31.62 1.20 5.09
CA THR A 445 -31.40 2.07 6.27
C THR A 445 -32.01 1.49 7.55
N THR A 446 -32.31 0.20 7.54
CA THR A 446 -32.80 -0.58 8.65
C THR A 446 -32.10 -1.92 8.75
N PHE A 447 -32.02 -2.47 9.95
CA PHE A 447 -31.45 -3.80 10.18
C PHE A 447 -32.20 -4.50 11.30
N THR A 448 -32.50 -5.78 11.13
CA THR A 448 -33.15 -6.60 12.17
C THR A 448 -32.20 -7.68 12.65
N ASP A 449 -31.84 -7.62 13.93
CA ASP A 449 -31.04 -8.65 14.59
C ASP A 449 -31.94 -9.60 15.38
N THR A 450 -32.04 -10.83 14.91
CA THR A 450 -32.81 -11.91 15.53
C THR A 450 -31.97 -12.80 16.44
N ALA A 451 -30.66 -12.64 16.45
CA ALA A 451 -29.73 -13.46 17.22
C ALA A 451 -29.44 -12.81 18.60
N ILE A 452 -30.50 -12.43 19.32
CA ILE A 452 -30.42 -11.84 20.66
C ILE A 452 -31.06 -12.74 21.72
N THR A 453 -30.62 -12.56 22.98
CA THR A 453 -31.09 -13.33 24.14
C THR A 453 -31.78 -12.41 25.13
N ALA A 454 -32.87 -12.86 25.70
CA ALA A 454 -33.60 -12.15 26.75
C ALA A 454 -32.68 -11.81 27.95
N GLY A 455 -32.88 -10.62 28.52
CA GLY A 455 -32.10 -10.12 29.65
C GLY A 455 -30.72 -9.60 29.34
N GLN A 456 -30.26 -9.66 28.07
CA GLN A 456 -28.94 -9.20 27.68
C GLN A 456 -28.95 -7.75 27.15
N SER A 457 -27.82 -7.05 27.31
CA SER A 457 -27.61 -5.73 26.76
C SER A 457 -26.71 -5.84 25.51
N TYR A 458 -27.05 -5.08 24.47
CA TYR A 458 -26.34 -5.06 23.19
C TYR A 458 -26.01 -3.62 22.79
N THR A 459 -24.80 -3.42 22.26
CA THR A 459 -24.39 -2.17 21.65
C THR A 459 -24.26 -2.37 20.14
N TYR A 460 -24.80 -1.42 19.38
CA TYR A 460 -24.74 -1.45 17.91
C TYR A 460 -24.07 -0.18 17.38
N VAL A 461 -23.29 -0.35 16.31
CA VAL A 461 -22.71 0.73 15.54
C VAL A 461 -22.90 0.43 14.06
N VAL A 462 -23.29 1.45 13.30
CA VAL A 462 -23.48 1.36 11.86
C VAL A 462 -22.42 2.21 11.14
N ARG A 463 -21.84 1.68 10.06
CA ARG A 463 -20.97 2.42 9.16
C ARG A 463 -21.46 2.25 7.74
N ALA A 464 -21.34 3.31 6.95
CA ALA A 464 -21.61 3.30 5.52
C ALA A 464 -20.33 2.87 4.75
N VAL A 465 -20.53 2.20 3.63
CA VAL A 465 -19.44 1.76 2.70
C VAL A 465 -19.90 2.05 1.29
N ASP A 466 -19.05 2.70 0.49
CA ASP A 466 -19.24 2.93 -0.93
C ASP A 466 -18.79 1.75 -1.80
N SER A 467 -18.94 1.87 -3.11
CA SER A 467 -18.49 0.84 -4.08
C SER A 467 -16.97 0.75 -4.19
N ALA A 468 -16.21 1.79 -3.83
CA ALA A 468 -14.75 1.77 -3.79
C ALA A 468 -14.22 1.07 -2.52
N GLY A 469 -15.09 0.81 -1.52
CA GLY A 469 -14.76 0.20 -0.24
C GLY A 469 -14.28 1.21 0.80
N ASN A 470 -14.54 2.51 0.62
CA ASN A 470 -14.28 3.52 1.63
C ASN A 470 -15.32 3.39 2.75
N LEU A 471 -14.83 3.44 3.99
CA LEU A 471 -15.64 3.23 5.19
C LEU A 471 -15.85 4.56 5.92
N SER A 472 -17.12 4.92 6.15
CA SER A 472 -17.48 6.15 6.89
C SER A 472 -17.01 6.13 8.34
N ASP A 473 -17.06 7.28 9.00
CA ASP A 473 -17.09 7.35 10.45
C ASP A 473 -18.29 6.57 11.01
N PRO A 474 -18.21 6.07 12.27
CA PRO A 474 -19.31 5.33 12.87
C PRO A 474 -20.51 6.23 13.15
N SER A 475 -21.71 5.64 13.16
CA SER A 475 -22.89 6.24 13.77
C SER A 475 -22.68 6.48 15.28
N ALA A 476 -23.55 7.24 15.91
CA ALA A 476 -23.72 7.17 17.35
C ALA A 476 -23.98 5.71 17.78
N THR A 477 -23.43 5.32 18.94
CA THR A 477 -23.67 3.98 19.51
C THR A 477 -25.11 3.86 19.97
N VAL A 478 -25.80 2.81 19.53
CA VAL A 478 -27.16 2.44 19.99
C VAL A 478 -27.03 1.35 21.05
N THR A 479 -27.53 1.59 22.24
CA THR A 479 -27.58 0.57 23.30
C THR A 479 -29.03 0.13 23.51
N VAL A 480 -29.26 -1.19 23.50
CA VAL A 480 -30.58 -1.80 23.65
C VAL A 480 -30.49 -2.90 24.71
N VAL A 481 -31.46 -2.94 25.62
CA VAL A 481 -31.56 -4.00 26.65
C VAL A 481 -32.75 -4.88 26.30
N ALA A 482 -32.51 -6.17 26.04
CA ALA A 482 -33.57 -7.12 25.81
C ALA A 482 -34.33 -7.40 27.15
N PRO A 483 -35.66 -7.37 27.17
CA PRO A 483 -36.42 -7.67 28.38
C PRO A 483 -36.11 -9.11 28.85
N PRO A 484 -36.18 -9.37 30.15
CA PRO A 484 -36.03 -10.72 30.66
C PRO A 484 -37.10 -11.64 30.09
N ALA A 485 -36.81 -12.92 29.97
CA ALA A 485 -37.80 -13.91 29.57
C ALA A 485 -38.99 -13.87 30.53
N ALA A 486 -40.19 -13.87 29.98
CA ALA A 486 -41.41 -13.94 30.83
C ALA A 486 -41.32 -15.19 31.69
N ALA A 487 -41.47 -15.03 33.00
CA ALA A 487 -41.56 -16.17 33.92
C ALA A 487 -42.74 -17.05 33.48
N SER A 488 -42.48 -18.29 33.12
CA SER A 488 -43.53 -19.27 32.85
C SER A 488 -44.39 -19.35 34.11
N ARG A 489 -45.64 -18.84 34.06
CA ARG A 489 -46.62 -19.14 35.10
C ARG A 489 -46.90 -20.66 35.00
N LEU A 490 -46.34 -21.41 35.92
CA LEU A 490 -46.82 -22.78 36.16
C LEU A 490 -48.27 -22.62 36.61
N GLN A 491 -49.20 -22.95 35.73
CA GLN A 491 -50.59 -23.18 36.13
C GLN A 491 -50.58 -24.50 36.91
N GLY A 492 -50.76 -24.38 38.24
CA GLY A 492 -51.00 -25.48 39.13
C GLY A 492 -52.48 -25.95 39.04
#